data_652a7dc9c136d8cf5f1fa9e9e709306d
#
_entry.id   652a7dc9c136d8cf5f1fa9e9e709306d
#
_cell.length_a   1.000
_cell.length_b   1.000
_cell.length_c   1.000
_cell.angle_alpha   90.00
_cell.angle_beta   90.00
_cell.angle_gamma   90.00
#
_symmetry.space_group_name_H-M   'P 1'
#
loop_
_entity.id
_entity.type
_entity.pdbx_description
1 polymer ?
#
loop_
_entity_poly.entity_id
_entity_poly.type
_entity_poly.pdbx_seq_one_letter_code
_entity_poly.pdbx_strand_id
1 'polypeptide(L)'
;VPALNSFRPKYPARLPADSIESLLDGSGFNITFRSVPEWKTAAARDFTRTYSSRVTRIANTPEDACVLELVKAVRNFLAHESAQSRATLNACIATRPSSAQSPGLIGASNAGLVRGNGKRVLDVGVYLQGRAAQGMPRRVTVLTNRLETIASTLR
;
A
#
# COMPACT_ATOMS: atom_id res chain seq x y z
N VAL A 1 2.40 -12.65 24.39
CA VAL A 1 1.48 -12.86 23.26
C VAL A 1 1.18 -14.33 23.23
N PRO A 2 -0.07 -14.79 23.43
CA PRO A 2 -0.40 -16.18 23.20
C PRO A 2 -0.07 -16.48 21.74
N ALA A 3 0.85 -17.41 21.54
CA ALA A 3 1.32 -17.76 20.23
C ALA A 3 0.12 -18.29 19.43
N LEU A 4 -0.10 -17.74 18.23
CA LEU A 4 -0.99 -18.31 17.20
C LEU A 4 -0.69 -19.80 16.92
N ASN A 5 0.44 -20.31 17.39
CA ASN A 5 0.82 -21.71 17.38
C ASN A 5 -0.17 -22.63 18.15
N SER A 6 -1.03 -22.09 19.02
CA SER A 6 -2.08 -22.84 19.70
C SER A 6 -3.39 -22.86 18.92
N PHE A 7 -3.58 -21.97 17.97
CA PHE A 7 -4.76 -21.96 17.11
C PHE A 7 -4.45 -22.72 15.82
N ARG A 8 -4.72 -24.02 15.85
CA ARG A 8 -4.79 -24.84 14.65
C ARG A 8 -6.27 -24.98 14.27
N PRO A 9 -6.82 -24.11 13.43
CA PRO A 9 -8.16 -24.31 12.93
C PRO A 9 -8.18 -25.65 12.18
N LYS A 10 -9.10 -26.53 12.54
CA LYS A 10 -9.36 -27.76 11.78
C LYS A 10 -10.14 -27.41 10.53
N TYR A 11 -9.46 -26.88 9.54
CA TYR A 11 -10.06 -26.61 8.24
C TYR A 11 -9.93 -27.83 7.33
N PRO A 12 -10.93 -28.10 6.48
CA PRO A 12 -10.79 -29.09 5.42
C PRO A 12 -9.64 -28.71 4.49
N ALA A 13 -9.00 -29.70 3.89
CA ALA A 13 -7.85 -29.51 3.00
C ALA A 13 -8.14 -28.60 1.77
N ARG A 14 -9.41 -28.35 1.48
CA ARG A 14 -9.88 -27.38 0.48
C ARG A 14 -11.02 -26.60 1.10
N LEU A 15 -10.80 -25.31 1.26
CA LEU A 15 -11.86 -24.36 1.63
C LEU A 15 -12.50 -23.83 0.36
N PRO A 16 -13.84 -23.80 0.26
CA PRO A 16 -14.54 -23.02 -0.76
C PRO A 16 -14.09 -21.56 -0.72
N ALA A 17 -14.10 -20.88 -1.87
CA ALA A 17 -13.69 -19.47 -1.97
C ALA A 17 -14.48 -18.59 -0.98
N ASP A 18 -15.79 -18.80 -0.87
CA ASP A 18 -16.68 -18.09 0.05
C ASP A 18 -16.30 -18.29 1.53
N SER A 19 -15.75 -19.46 1.87
CA SER A 19 -15.25 -19.73 3.23
C SER A 19 -13.93 -18.99 3.49
N ILE A 20 -13.10 -18.81 2.47
CA ILE A 20 -11.86 -18.01 2.55
C ILE A 20 -12.23 -16.54 2.73
N GLU A 21 -13.18 -16.02 1.96
CA GLU A 21 -13.71 -14.67 2.12
C GLU A 21 -14.29 -14.45 3.51
N SER A 22 -15.12 -15.36 4.01
CA SER A 22 -15.71 -15.29 5.35
C SER A 22 -14.67 -15.38 6.47
N LEU A 23 -13.55 -16.09 6.26
CA LEU A 23 -12.45 -16.16 7.21
C LEU A 23 -11.57 -14.90 7.18
N LEU A 24 -11.42 -14.32 6.02
CA LEU A 24 -10.67 -13.08 5.84
C LEU A 24 -11.49 -11.85 6.25
N ASP A 25 -12.82 -11.98 6.22
CA ASP A 25 -13.77 -10.91 6.53
C ASP A 25 -14.92 -11.42 7.41
N GLY A 26 -14.58 -12.06 8.54
CA GLY A 26 -15.54 -12.64 9.49
C GLY A 26 -16.56 -11.66 10.08
N SER A 27 -16.42 -10.37 9.82
CA SER A 27 -17.35 -9.31 10.22
C SER A 27 -17.94 -8.52 9.05
N GLY A 28 -17.68 -8.93 7.79
CA GLY A 28 -18.11 -8.21 6.59
C GLY A 28 -17.33 -6.90 6.37
N PHE A 29 -16.25 -6.70 7.12
CA PHE A 29 -15.36 -5.56 6.95
C PHE A 29 -14.08 -6.05 6.27
N ASN A 30 -13.84 -5.60 5.04
CA ASN A 30 -12.59 -5.86 4.34
C ASN A 30 -11.39 -5.63 5.27
N ILE A 31 -10.43 -6.57 5.32
CA ILE A 31 -9.16 -6.38 6.01
C ILE A 31 -8.42 -5.23 5.33
N THR A 32 -8.79 -4.01 5.68
CA THR A 32 -8.17 -2.80 5.18
C THR A 32 -7.36 -2.18 6.29
N PHE A 33 -6.05 -2.23 6.16
CA PHE A 33 -5.19 -1.48 7.07
C PHE A 33 -5.30 0.01 6.76
N ARG A 34 -5.53 0.82 7.79
CA ARG A 34 -5.64 2.29 7.65
C ARG A 34 -4.31 2.93 7.30
N SER A 35 -3.20 2.25 7.62
CA SER A 35 -1.86 2.76 7.37
C SER A 35 -0.83 1.62 7.35
N VAL A 36 0.35 1.87 6.79
CA VAL A 36 1.48 0.94 6.83
C VAL A 36 1.91 0.59 8.27
N PRO A 37 1.97 1.53 9.23
CA PRO A 37 2.21 1.21 10.64
C PRO A 37 1.15 0.27 11.25
N GLU A 38 -0.12 0.44 10.92
CA GLU A 38 -1.18 -0.45 11.38
C GLU A 38 -1.01 -1.86 10.81
N TRP A 39 -0.69 -1.98 9.51
CA TRP A 39 -0.36 -3.27 8.90
C TRP A 39 0.80 -3.96 9.60
N LYS A 40 1.88 -3.23 9.92
CA LYS A 40 3.02 -3.75 10.68
C LYS A 40 2.58 -4.28 12.05
N THR A 41 1.74 -3.54 12.76
CA THR A 41 1.22 -3.94 14.07
C THR A 41 0.36 -5.20 13.98
N ALA A 42 -0.55 -5.25 13.02
CA ALA A 42 -1.38 -6.44 12.77
C ALA A 42 -0.53 -7.64 12.36
N ALA A 43 0.48 -7.45 11.50
CA ALA A 43 1.37 -8.53 11.11
C ALA A 43 2.16 -9.11 12.29
N ALA A 44 2.57 -8.26 13.24
CA ALA A 44 3.26 -8.70 14.45
C ALA A 44 2.36 -9.52 15.40
N ARG A 45 1.06 -9.22 15.38
CA ARG A 45 0.06 -9.90 16.21
C ARG A 45 -0.44 -11.21 15.60
N ASP A 46 -0.73 -11.21 14.29
CA ASP A 46 -1.56 -12.21 13.63
C ASP A 46 -0.78 -13.23 12.79
N PHE A 47 0.48 -12.93 12.44
CA PHE A 47 1.27 -13.77 11.54
C PHE A 47 2.51 -14.38 12.20
N THR A 48 3.12 -15.37 11.52
CA THR A 48 4.37 -15.97 11.96
C THR A 48 5.49 -14.95 12.08
N ARG A 49 6.48 -15.21 12.91
CA ARG A 49 7.64 -14.33 13.10
C ARG A 49 8.37 -14.04 11.79
N THR A 50 8.50 -15.04 10.92
CA THR A 50 9.15 -14.88 9.61
C THR A 50 8.40 -13.88 8.75
N TYR A 51 7.08 -14.01 8.61
CA TYR A 51 6.28 -13.10 7.83
C TYR A 51 6.24 -11.70 8.45
N SER A 52 6.03 -11.62 9.75
CA SER A 52 6.02 -10.36 10.49
C SER A 52 7.34 -9.59 10.35
N SER A 53 8.50 -10.28 10.34
CA SER A 53 9.79 -9.61 10.12
C SER A 53 9.93 -9.04 8.71
N ARG A 54 9.38 -9.72 7.69
CA ARG A 54 9.36 -9.21 6.31
C ARG A 54 8.48 -7.97 6.18
N VAL A 55 7.26 -8.01 6.76
CA VAL A 55 6.37 -6.85 6.82
C VAL A 55 7.04 -5.68 7.54
N THR A 56 7.71 -5.95 8.66
CA THR A 56 8.43 -4.92 9.43
C THR A 56 9.53 -4.28 8.60
N ARG A 57 10.28 -5.05 7.81
CA ARG A 57 11.30 -4.53 6.90
C ARG A 57 10.70 -3.58 5.86
N ILE A 58 9.61 -3.99 5.18
CA ILE A 58 8.92 -3.14 4.20
C ILE A 58 8.41 -1.86 4.87
N ALA A 59 7.74 -1.98 6.01
CA ALA A 59 7.16 -0.83 6.73
C ALA A 59 8.22 0.15 7.25
N ASN A 60 9.41 -0.33 7.56
CA ASN A 60 10.54 0.49 8.02
C ASN A 60 11.39 1.03 6.86
N THR A 61 11.16 0.59 5.61
CA THR A 61 11.79 1.15 4.42
C THR A 61 10.95 2.33 3.94
N PRO A 62 11.40 3.58 4.12
CA PRO A 62 10.55 4.74 3.84
C PRO A 62 10.07 4.81 2.39
N GLU A 63 10.89 4.37 1.43
CA GLU A 63 10.52 4.32 0.02
C GLU A 63 9.37 3.34 -0.26
N ASP A 64 9.39 2.16 0.37
CA ASP A 64 8.36 1.14 0.21
C ASP A 64 7.06 1.56 0.91
N ALA A 65 7.17 2.10 2.12
CA ALA A 65 6.03 2.62 2.86
C ALA A 65 5.30 3.73 2.08
N CYS A 66 6.04 4.67 1.46
CA CYS A 66 5.45 5.71 0.62
C CYS A 66 4.70 5.16 -0.59
N VAL A 67 5.23 4.12 -1.24
CA VAL A 67 4.55 3.47 -2.38
C VAL A 67 3.25 2.80 -1.94
N LEU A 68 3.25 2.10 -0.82
CA LEU A 68 2.04 1.46 -0.29
C LEU A 68 0.96 2.48 0.10
N GLU A 69 1.34 3.60 0.73
CA GLU A 69 0.41 4.69 1.02
C GLU A 69 -0.11 5.35 -0.28
N LEU A 70 0.72 5.48 -1.31
CA LEU A 70 0.28 5.97 -2.62
C LEU A 70 -0.75 5.04 -3.26
N VAL A 71 -0.51 3.72 -3.26
CA VAL A 71 -1.46 2.73 -3.81
C VAL A 71 -2.82 2.84 -3.11
N LYS A 72 -2.80 2.94 -1.79
CA LYS A 72 -4.00 3.14 -1.00
C LYS A 72 -4.71 4.46 -1.35
N ALA A 73 -3.95 5.56 -1.49
CA ALA A 73 -4.51 6.85 -1.86
C ALA A 73 -5.13 6.83 -3.27
N VAL A 74 -4.49 6.17 -4.23
CA VAL A 74 -5.02 5.94 -5.59
C VAL A 74 -6.33 5.16 -5.52
N ARG A 75 -6.34 4.02 -4.82
CA ARG A 75 -7.56 3.20 -4.64
C ARG A 75 -8.70 4.00 -4.02
N ASN A 76 -8.42 4.72 -2.95
CA ASN A 76 -9.43 5.51 -2.24
C ASN A 76 -9.98 6.65 -3.11
N PHE A 77 -9.12 7.28 -3.91
CA PHE A 77 -9.60 8.30 -4.85
C PHE A 77 -10.49 7.71 -5.93
N LEU A 78 -10.12 6.56 -6.51
CA LEU A 78 -10.95 5.86 -7.51
C LEU A 78 -12.29 5.39 -6.95
N ALA A 79 -12.33 4.99 -5.68
CA ALA A 79 -13.54 4.48 -5.05
C ALA A 79 -14.52 5.59 -4.60
N HIS A 80 -14.01 6.75 -4.22
CA HIS A 80 -14.80 7.78 -3.53
C HIS A 80 -14.85 9.12 -4.25
N GLU A 81 -13.88 9.44 -5.10
CA GLU A 81 -13.73 10.72 -5.85
C GLU A 81 -13.96 11.99 -5.02
N SER A 82 -13.82 11.88 -3.70
CA SER A 82 -14.08 12.97 -2.77
C SER A 82 -12.94 14.01 -2.75
N ALA A 83 -13.24 15.21 -2.30
CA ALA A 83 -12.22 16.25 -2.10
C ALA A 83 -11.12 15.79 -1.12
N GLN A 84 -11.50 15.05 -0.08
CA GLN A 84 -10.56 14.51 0.90
C GLN A 84 -9.63 13.43 0.31
N SER A 85 -10.17 12.47 -0.46
CA SER A 85 -9.34 11.44 -1.12
C SER A 85 -8.40 12.05 -2.16
N ARG A 86 -8.86 13.10 -2.87
CA ARG A 86 -8.03 13.87 -3.79
C ARG A 86 -6.90 14.62 -3.06
N ALA A 87 -7.19 15.24 -1.92
CA ALA A 87 -6.18 15.92 -1.13
C ALA A 87 -5.12 14.95 -0.62
N THR A 88 -5.53 13.76 -0.13
CA THR A 88 -4.64 12.69 0.31
C THR A 88 -3.75 12.20 -0.83
N LEU A 89 -4.31 11.94 -2.01
CA LEU A 89 -3.52 11.54 -3.18
C LEU A 89 -2.49 12.61 -3.54
N ASN A 90 -2.89 13.87 -3.61
CA ASN A 90 -1.98 14.97 -3.95
C ASN A 90 -0.85 15.13 -2.91
N ALA A 91 -1.12 14.87 -1.64
CA ALA A 91 -0.10 14.85 -0.59
C ALA A 91 0.89 13.69 -0.80
N CYS A 92 0.40 12.50 -1.16
CA CYS A 92 1.25 11.33 -1.42
C CYS A 92 2.19 11.50 -2.62
N ILE A 93 1.75 12.17 -3.70
CA ILE A 93 2.56 12.33 -4.92
C ILE A 93 3.54 13.51 -4.86
N ALA A 94 3.58 14.24 -3.75
CA ALA A 94 4.54 15.32 -3.55
C ALA A 94 5.97 14.76 -3.41
N THR A 95 6.98 15.55 -3.82
CA THR A 95 8.40 15.18 -3.69
C THR A 95 8.91 15.18 -2.25
N ARG A 96 8.16 15.80 -1.34
CA ARG A 96 8.50 15.89 0.09
C ARG A 96 7.27 15.64 0.92
N PRO A 97 7.43 15.09 2.14
CA PRO A 97 6.32 14.96 3.08
C PRO A 97 5.66 16.32 3.29
N SER A 98 4.34 16.38 3.07
CA SER A 98 3.56 17.59 3.33
C SER A 98 3.21 17.75 4.80
N SER A 99 3.17 16.63 5.53
CA SER A 99 2.95 16.57 6.97
C SER A 99 3.41 15.22 7.51
N ALA A 100 3.48 15.06 8.83
CA ALA A 100 3.76 13.77 9.47
C ALA A 100 2.70 12.69 9.16
N GLN A 101 1.48 13.11 8.80
CA GLN A 101 0.34 12.22 8.49
C GLN A 101 0.23 11.87 7.00
N SER A 102 0.91 12.62 6.13
CA SER A 102 0.86 12.45 4.68
C SER A 102 2.28 12.49 4.10
N PRO A 103 3.05 11.43 4.26
CA PRO A 103 4.40 11.37 3.72
C PRO A 103 4.33 11.43 2.19
N GLY A 104 5.06 12.35 1.60
CA GLY A 104 5.26 12.42 0.17
C GLY A 104 6.19 11.32 -0.33
N LEU A 105 6.25 11.13 -1.64
CA LEU A 105 7.18 10.19 -2.27
C LEU A 105 8.62 10.61 -2.05
N ILE A 106 9.45 9.69 -1.58
CA ILE A 106 10.87 9.87 -1.30
C ILE A 106 11.71 8.81 -2.00
N GLY A 107 13.01 9.11 -2.15
CA GLY A 107 14.00 8.19 -2.68
C GLY A 107 14.03 8.10 -4.21
N ALA A 108 15.19 7.68 -4.72
CA ALA A 108 15.44 7.55 -6.16
C ALA A 108 14.52 6.52 -6.83
N SER A 109 14.21 5.45 -6.12
CA SER A 109 13.31 4.38 -6.61
C SER A 109 11.89 4.85 -6.88
N ASN A 110 11.46 5.92 -6.21
CA ASN A 110 10.12 6.50 -6.33
C ASN A 110 10.07 7.75 -7.23
N ALA A 111 11.21 8.20 -7.75
CA ALA A 111 11.30 9.42 -8.57
C ALA A 111 10.35 9.41 -9.77
N GLY A 112 10.12 8.23 -10.38
CA GLY A 112 9.19 8.07 -11.49
C GLY A 112 7.72 8.25 -11.15
N LEU A 113 7.34 8.26 -9.87
CA LEU A 113 5.96 8.42 -9.38
C LEU A 113 5.64 9.86 -8.96
N VAL A 114 6.66 10.65 -8.70
CA VAL A 114 6.51 12.03 -8.22
C VAL A 114 5.79 12.91 -9.24
N ARG A 115 5.02 13.87 -8.74
CA ARG A 115 4.53 15.01 -9.52
C ARG A 115 5.04 16.30 -8.91
N GLY A 116 5.97 16.94 -9.60
CA GLY A 116 6.57 18.19 -9.15
C GLY A 116 5.68 19.42 -9.37
N ASN A 117 6.14 20.56 -8.88
CA ASN A 117 5.63 21.91 -9.18
C ASN A 117 4.20 22.22 -8.72
N GLY A 118 3.74 21.64 -7.61
CA GLY A 118 2.45 21.99 -7.00
C GLY A 118 1.21 21.70 -7.87
N LYS A 119 1.39 21.09 -9.04
CA LYS A 119 0.27 20.71 -9.92
C LYS A 119 -0.55 19.62 -9.25
N ARG A 120 -1.84 19.90 -9.04
CA ARG A 120 -2.77 18.94 -8.48
C ARG A 120 -3.18 17.91 -9.52
N VAL A 121 -3.32 16.66 -9.09
CA VAL A 121 -3.94 15.60 -9.88
C VAL A 121 -5.45 15.76 -9.78
N LEU A 122 -6.10 15.90 -10.92
CA LEU A 122 -7.56 15.95 -11.03
C LEU A 122 -8.11 14.61 -11.50
N ASP A 123 -7.30 13.87 -12.26
CA ASP A 123 -7.64 12.57 -12.85
C ASP A 123 -6.49 11.59 -12.61
N VAL A 124 -6.81 10.47 -11.97
CA VAL A 124 -5.84 9.41 -11.65
C VAL A 124 -5.38 8.69 -12.91
N GLY A 125 -6.25 8.49 -13.89
CA GLY A 125 -5.89 7.84 -15.15
C GLY A 125 -4.82 8.64 -15.88
N VAL A 126 -5.01 9.96 -15.99
CA VAL A 126 -4.02 10.87 -16.59
C VAL A 126 -2.71 10.87 -15.80
N TYR A 127 -2.78 10.84 -14.47
CA TYR A 127 -1.59 10.75 -13.63
C TYR A 127 -0.82 9.46 -13.88
N LEU A 128 -1.48 8.30 -13.85
CA LEU A 128 -0.86 6.99 -14.02
C LEU A 128 -0.30 6.77 -15.42
N GLN A 129 -0.98 7.27 -16.45
CA GLN A 129 -0.52 7.20 -17.83
C GLN A 129 0.63 8.16 -18.14
N GLY A 130 0.71 9.26 -17.40
CA GLY A 130 1.76 10.24 -17.55
C GLY A 130 3.14 9.71 -17.10
N ARG A 131 4.18 10.45 -17.51
CA ARG A 131 5.58 10.22 -17.11
C ARG A 131 6.02 11.30 -16.13
N ALA A 132 6.98 11.00 -15.26
CA ALA A 132 7.55 12.01 -14.36
C ALA A 132 8.44 13.00 -15.12
N ALA A 133 9.21 12.51 -16.10
CA ALA A 133 10.03 13.28 -17.01
C ALA A 133 10.11 12.60 -18.38
N GLN A 134 10.58 13.33 -19.39
CA GLN A 134 10.84 12.79 -20.72
C GLN A 134 11.82 11.60 -20.60
N GLY A 135 11.58 10.53 -21.34
CA GLY A 135 12.41 9.30 -21.29
C GLY A 135 12.09 8.34 -20.13
N MET A 136 11.42 8.78 -19.10
CA MET A 136 11.02 7.86 -18.01
C MET A 136 9.82 6.98 -18.42
N PRO A 137 9.66 5.78 -17.82
CA PRO A 137 8.49 4.95 -18.02
C PRO A 137 7.21 5.66 -17.52
N ARG A 138 6.05 5.15 -17.92
CA ARG A 138 4.76 5.63 -17.41
C ARG A 138 4.67 5.33 -15.91
N ARG A 139 3.99 6.18 -15.14
CA ARG A 139 3.85 5.98 -13.69
C ARG A 139 3.19 4.67 -13.31
N VAL A 140 2.22 4.21 -14.09
CA VAL A 140 1.61 2.89 -13.86
C VAL A 140 2.67 1.77 -13.93
N THR A 141 3.57 1.80 -14.89
CA THR A 141 4.66 0.81 -15.02
C THR A 141 5.62 0.89 -13.84
N VAL A 142 6.03 2.10 -13.45
CA VAL A 142 6.90 2.29 -12.27
C VAL A 142 6.22 1.75 -11.01
N LEU A 143 4.95 2.06 -10.82
CA LEU A 143 4.18 1.62 -9.66
C LEU A 143 4.05 0.10 -9.60
N THR A 144 3.72 -0.55 -10.72
CA THR A 144 3.62 -2.01 -10.81
C THR A 144 4.95 -2.68 -10.48
N ASN A 145 6.05 -2.23 -11.08
CA ASN A 145 7.38 -2.80 -10.80
C ASN A 145 7.77 -2.64 -9.31
N ARG A 146 7.43 -1.50 -8.70
CA ARG A 146 7.68 -1.29 -7.26
C ARG A 146 6.84 -2.23 -6.40
N LEU A 147 5.57 -2.44 -6.74
CA LEU A 147 4.71 -3.38 -6.03
C LEU A 147 5.20 -4.83 -6.17
N GLU A 148 5.66 -5.23 -7.35
CA GLU A 148 6.26 -6.55 -7.57
C GLU A 148 7.52 -6.74 -6.71
N THR A 149 8.38 -5.72 -6.64
CA THR A 149 9.57 -5.74 -5.78
C THR A 149 9.18 -5.90 -4.31
N ILE A 150 8.21 -5.12 -3.82
CA ILE A 150 7.71 -5.23 -2.45
C ILE A 150 7.10 -6.62 -2.21
N ALA A 151 6.25 -7.10 -3.11
CA ALA A 151 5.61 -8.40 -3.00
C ALA A 151 6.63 -9.56 -2.99
N SER A 152 7.72 -9.45 -3.76
CA SER A 152 8.78 -10.46 -3.78
C SER A 152 9.48 -10.62 -2.43
N THR A 153 9.50 -9.57 -1.61
CA THR A 153 10.09 -9.62 -0.27
C THR A 153 9.22 -10.36 0.75
N LEU A 154 7.94 -10.58 0.44
CA LEU A 154 6.98 -11.30 1.29
C LEU A 154 7.00 -12.82 1.05
N ARG A 155 7.57 -13.27 -0.05
CA ARG A 155 7.76 -14.70 -0.40
C ARG A 155 8.99 -15.26 0.32
#